data_daff1c2283110183a936888df69c70d9
#
_entry.id   daff1c2283110183a936888df69c70d9
#
_cell.length_a   1.000
_cell.length_b   1.000
_cell.length_c   1.000
_cell.angle_alpha   90.00
_cell.angle_beta   90.00
_cell.angle_gamma   90.00
#
_symmetry.space_group_name_H-M   'P 1'
#
loop_
_entity.id
_entity.type
_entity.pdbx_description
1 polymer ?
#
loop_
_entity_poly.entity_id
_entity_poly.type
_entity_poly.pdbx_seq_one_letter_code
_entity_poly.pdbx_strand_id
1 'polypeptide(L)'
;MNREDKIEVFKMRLDGFTYQEIAEKFGVSRQYINQMLQNVISERRNKLLNKIVYPNIANWLKDNEYSSISEFARKTRIQRATLSNKLHGTGKFNSDEIKRILDVTGMKFEECFKMKESED
;
A
#
# COMPACT_ATOMS: atom_id res chain seq x y z
N MET A 1 -1.13 11.69 22.17
CA MET A 1 -1.51 12.62 21.08
C MET A 1 -2.88 12.28 20.55
N ASN A 2 -3.74 13.26 20.41
CA ASN A 2 -5.05 13.06 19.83
C ASN A 2 -4.97 13.09 18.29
N ARG A 3 -6.12 12.89 17.63
CA ARG A 3 -6.19 12.85 16.16
C ARG A 3 -5.78 14.18 15.51
N GLU A 4 -6.18 15.29 16.12
CA GLU A 4 -5.87 16.63 15.61
C GLU A 4 -4.38 16.91 15.66
N ASP A 5 -3.71 16.51 16.74
CA ASP A 5 -2.26 16.64 16.90
C ASP A 5 -1.52 15.81 15.83
N LYS A 6 -1.98 14.61 15.55
CA LYS A 6 -1.39 13.76 14.51
C LYS A 6 -1.49 14.40 13.13
N ILE A 7 -2.63 15.01 12.82
CA ILE A 7 -2.84 15.72 11.56
C ILE A 7 -1.89 16.92 11.47
N GLU A 8 -1.73 17.67 12.55
CA GLU A 8 -0.83 18.82 12.63
C GLU A 8 0.63 18.39 12.40
N VAL A 9 1.06 17.30 13.03
CA VAL A 9 2.40 16.74 12.83
C VAL A 9 2.64 16.42 11.35
N PHE A 10 1.66 15.82 10.71
CA PHE A 10 1.77 15.45 9.29
C PHE A 10 1.89 16.71 8.41
N LYS A 11 1.10 17.73 8.69
CA LYS A 11 1.16 19.03 7.98
C LYS A 11 2.52 19.69 8.16
N MET A 12 3.05 19.71 9.37
CA MET A 12 4.36 20.27 9.65
C MET A 12 5.45 19.58 8.86
N ARG A 13 5.39 18.25 8.76
CA ARG A 13 6.36 17.48 7.98
C ARG A 13 6.30 17.81 6.49
N LEU A 14 5.10 17.99 5.96
CA LEU A 14 4.91 18.40 4.56
C LEU A 14 5.44 19.81 4.30
N ASP A 15 5.37 20.67 5.30
CA ASP A 15 5.89 22.05 5.21
C ASP A 15 7.42 22.14 5.35
N GLY A 16 8.08 21.00 5.60
CA GLY A 16 9.53 20.93 5.65
C GLY A 16 10.15 20.97 7.04
N PHE A 17 9.35 20.94 8.10
CA PHE A 17 9.87 20.90 9.47
C PHE A 17 10.57 19.58 9.76
N THR A 18 11.67 19.63 10.52
CA THR A 18 12.38 18.43 10.94
C THR A 18 11.63 17.71 12.04
N TYR A 19 11.95 16.44 12.26
CA TYR A 19 11.36 15.65 13.35
C TYR A 19 11.66 16.30 14.71
N GLN A 20 12.86 16.86 14.88
CA GLN A 20 13.27 17.56 16.10
C GLN A 20 12.39 18.78 16.39
N GLU A 21 12.16 19.61 15.37
CA GLU A 21 11.31 20.79 15.49
C GLU A 21 9.87 20.44 15.84
N ILE A 22 9.32 19.41 15.22
CA ILE A 22 7.99 18.91 15.50
C ILE A 22 7.90 18.37 16.94
N ALA A 23 8.88 17.56 17.34
CA ALA A 23 8.96 16.99 18.68
C ALA A 23 8.99 18.08 19.76
N GLU A 24 9.75 19.12 19.57
CA GLU A 24 9.84 20.26 20.49
C GLU A 24 8.50 20.97 20.65
N LYS A 25 7.78 21.17 19.54
CA LYS A 25 6.46 21.83 19.58
C LYS A 25 5.44 21.05 20.41
N PHE A 26 5.45 19.73 20.33
CA PHE A 26 4.49 18.87 21.02
C PHE A 26 5.00 18.31 22.35
N GLY A 27 6.22 18.63 22.75
CA GLY A 27 6.80 18.16 24.02
C GLY A 27 7.02 16.66 24.08
N VAL A 28 7.33 16.05 22.95
CA VAL A 28 7.58 14.59 22.81
C VAL A 28 8.97 14.35 22.26
N SER A 29 9.41 13.07 22.22
CA SER A 29 10.71 12.72 21.68
C SER A 29 10.68 12.68 20.15
N ARG A 30 11.85 12.90 19.55
CA ARG A 30 12.06 12.75 18.12
C ARG A 30 11.70 11.34 17.63
N GLN A 31 12.06 10.32 18.42
CA GLN A 31 11.74 8.93 18.12
C GLN A 31 10.23 8.68 18.08
N TYR A 32 9.49 9.31 18.99
CA TYR A 32 8.03 9.21 19.02
C TYR A 32 7.41 9.76 17.73
N ILE A 33 7.86 10.92 17.26
CA ILE A 33 7.37 11.52 16.02
C ILE A 33 7.68 10.62 14.82
N ASN A 34 8.91 10.10 14.74
CA ASN A 34 9.31 9.20 13.66
C ASN A 34 8.42 7.94 13.63
N GLN A 35 8.24 7.30 14.77
CA GLN A 35 7.40 6.09 14.88
C GLN A 35 5.95 6.36 14.49
N MET A 36 5.39 7.47 14.94
CA MET A 36 4.02 7.85 14.63
C MET A 36 3.81 8.06 13.13
N LEU A 37 4.74 8.73 12.45
CA LEU A 37 4.67 8.93 11.00
C LEU A 37 4.81 7.62 10.24
N GLN A 38 5.67 6.72 10.70
CA GLN A 38 5.81 5.39 10.09
C GLN A 38 4.53 4.56 10.23
N ASN A 39 3.88 4.61 11.39
CA ASN A 39 2.61 3.91 11.61
C ASN A 39 1.50 4.42 10.69
N VAL A 40 1.40 5.73 10.49
CA VAL A 40 0.42 6.33 9.58
C VAL A 40 0.64 5.85 8.13
N ILE A 41 1.89 5.82 7.69
CA ILE A 41 2.24 5.33 6.35
C ILE A 41 1.84 3.86 6.19
N SER A 42 2.12 3.02 7.21
CA SER A 42 1.77 1.60 7.21
C SER A 42 0.25 1.38 7.15
N GLU A 43 -0.51 2.15 7.90
CA GLU A 43 -1.99 2.08 7.88
C GLU A 43 -2.56 2.41 6.50
N ARG A 44 -2.05 3.46 5.85
CA ARG A 44 -2.49 3.83 4.49
C ARG A 44 -2.18 2.73 3.49
N ARG A 45 -0.99 2.14 3.57
CA ARG A 45 -0.59 1.04 2.71
C ARG A 45 -1.51 -0.16 2.90
N ASN A 46 -1.80 -0.53 4.15
CA ASN A 46 -2.68 -1.64 4.47
C ASN A 46 -4.10 -1.42 3.94
N LYS A 47 -4.64 -0.20 4.05
CA LYS A 47 -5.95 0.14 3.50
C LYS A 47 -6.01 -0.06 1.99
N LEU A 48 -4.98 0.38 1.27
CA LEU A 48 -4.90 0.21 -0.19
C LEU A 48 -4.87 -1.28 -0.56
N LEU A 49 -4.05 -2.06 0.12
CA LEU A 49 -3.90 -3.49 -0.16
C LEU A 49 -5.17 -4.28 0.21
N ASN A 50 -5.89 -3.86 1.25
CA ASN A 50 -7.13 -4.52 1.68
C ASN A 50 -8.26 -4.41 0.67
N LYS A 51 -8.22 -3.43 -0.24
CA LYS A 51 -9.20 -3.26 -1.30
C LYS A 51 -8.98 -4.21 -2.49
N ILE A 52 -7.84 -4.85 -2.55
CA ILE A 52 -7.51 -5.81 -3.62
C ILE A 52 -8.33 -7.08 -3.42
N VAL A 53 -9.05 -7.51 -4.47
CA VAL A 53 -9.93 -8.70 -4.40
C VAL A 53 -9.17 -10.02 -4.52
N TYR A 54 -7.87 -9.99 -4.80
CA TYR A 54 -7.00 -11.16 -4.88
C TYR A 54 -6.09 -11.18 -3.64
N PRO A 55 -6.46 -11.90 -2.57
CA PRO A 55 -5.74 -11.83 -1.30
C PRO A 55 -4.28 -12.30 -1.38
N ASN A 56 -3.99 -13.25 -2.25
CA ASN A 56 -2.61 -13.74 -2.39
C ASN A 56 -1.72 -12.72 -3.08
N ILE A 57 -2.24 -11.94 -4.04
CA ILE A 57 -1.51 -10.83 -4.64
C ILE A 57 -1.28 -9.73 -3.61
N ALA A 58 -2.30 -9.38 -2.82
CA ALA A 58 -2.17 -8.38 -1.76
C ALA A 58 -1.11 -8.77 -0.74
N ASN A 59 -1.09 -10.03 -0.30
CA ASN A 59 -0.10 -10.55 0.63
C ASN A 59 1.31 -10.53 0.03
N TRP A 60 1.43 -10.90 -1.25
CA TRP A 60 2.72 -10.87 -1.94
C TRP A 60 3.28 -9.44 -2.01
N LEU A 61 2.43 -8.46 -2.32
CA LEU A 61 2.83 -7.05 -2.35
C LEU A 61 3.30 -6.58 -0.97
N LYS A 62 2.58 -6.96 0.07
CA LYS A 62 2.94 -6.63 1.45
C LYS A 62 4.27 -7.28 1.86
N ASP A 63 4.46 -8.56 1.57
CA ASP A 63 5.66 -9.31 1.93
C ASP A 63 6.91 -8.81 1.20
N ASN A 64 6.74 -8.27 0.00
CA ASN A 64 7.82 -7.73 -0.81
C ASN A 64 7.96 -6.20 -0.67
N GLU A 65 7.32 -5.62 0.34
CA GLU A 65 7.44 -4.21 0.72
C GLU A 65 7.01 -3.21 -0.37
N TYR A 66 6.09 -3.61 -1.24
CA TYR A 66 5.52 -2.68 -2.22
C TYR A 66 4.63 -1.65 -1.51
N SER A 67 4.95 -0.38 -1.67
CA SER A 67 4.21 0.72 -1.07
C SER A 67 3.05 1.22 -1.94
N SER A 68 3.04 0.86 -3.22
CA SER A 68 2.02 1.31 -4.16
C SER A 68 1.84 0.34 -5.32
N ILE A 69 0.68 0.45 -5.96
CA ILE A 69 0.36 -0.30 -7.18
C ILE A 69 1.25 0.16 -8.34
N SER A 70 1.74 1.40 -8.30
CA SER A 70 2.62 1.94 -9.34
C SER A 70 3.91 1.14 -9.52
N GLU A 71 4.52 0.67 -8.43
CA GLU A 71 5.71 -0.16 -8.51
C GLU A 71 5.42 -1.51 -9.16
N PHE A 72 4.29 -2.12 -8.78
CA PHE A 72 3.85 -3.38 -9.36
C PHE A 72 3.51 -3.24 -10.84
N ALA A 73 2.88 -2.13 -11.21
CA ALA A 73 2.57 -1.80 -12.61
C ALA A 73 3.84 -1.72 -13.46
N ARG A 74 4.89 -1.08 -12.94
CA ARG A 74 6.18 -1.02 -13.64
C ARG A 74 6.81 -2.40 -13.82
N LYS A 75 6.75 -3.24 -12.79
CA LYS A 75 7.34 -4.59 -12.84
C LYS A 75 6.60 -5.51 -13.79
N THR A 76 5.27 -5.41 -13.84
CA THR A 76 4.43 -6.23 -14.72
C THR A 76 4.27 -5.65 -16.12
N ARG A 77 4.68 -4.40 -16.32
CA ARG A 77 4.50 -3.65 -17.58
C ARG A 77 3.02 -3.51 -17.95
N ILE A 78 2.16 -3.41 -16.96
CA ILE A 78 0.73 -3.15 -17.13
C ILE A 78 0.50 -1.69 -16.74
N GLN A 79 -0.35 -0.99 -17.49
CA GLN A 79 -0.71 0.38 -17.18
C GLN A 79 -1.30 0.46 -15.77
N ARG A 80 -0.86 1.45 -14.99
CA ARG A 80 -1.25 1.59 -13.59
C ARG A 80 -2.77 1.63 -13.38
N ALA A 81 -3.48 2.43 -14.18
CA ALA A 81 -4.94 2.55 -14.05
C ALA A 81 -5.64 1.22 -14.36
N THR A 82 -5.20 0.52 -15.39
CA THR A 82 -5.71 -0.79 -15.77
C THR A 82 -5.48 -1.82 -14.68
N LEU A 83 -4.26 -1.87 -14.16
CA LEU A 83 -3.89 -2.80 -13.09
C LEU A 83 -4.68 -2.53 -11.82
N SER A 84 -4.77 -1.27 -11.41
CA SER A 84 -5.50 -0.86 -10.22
C SER A 84 -6.97 -1.26 -10.30
N ASN A 85 -7.63 -0.94 -11.42
CA ASN A 85 -9.04 -1.27 -11.61
C ASN A 85 -9.29 -2.78 -11.54
N LYS A 86 -8.46 -3.57 -12.20
CA LYS A 86 -8.60 -5.03 -12.23
C LYS A 86 -8.30 -5.67 -10.87
N LEU A 87 -7.30 -5.17 -10.15
CA LEU A 87 -7.01 -5.62 -8.79
C LEU A 87 -8.17 -5.34 -7.82
N HIS A 88 -8.92 -4.28 -8.05
CA HIS A 88 -10.08 -3.93 -7.23
C HIS A 88 -11.39 -4.58 -7.72
N GLY A 89 -11.31 -5.47 -8.71
CA GLY A 89 -12.46 -6.22 -9.19
C GLY A 89 -13.20 -5.61 -10.37
N THR A 90 -12.71 -4.51 -10.93
CA THR A 90 -13.30 -3.87 -12.11
C THR A 90 -12.67 -4.44 -13.38
N GLY A 91 -13.34 -5.41 -13.98
CA GLY A 91 -12.85 -6.10 -15.16
C GLY A 91 -11.97 -7.30 -14.83
N LYS A 92 -11.66 -8.09 -15.82
CA LYS A 92 -10.84 -9.30 -15.69
C LYS A 92 -9.50 -9.12 -16.38
N PHE A 93 -8.47 -9.77 -15.84
CA PHE A 93 -7.16 -9.81 -16.46
C PHE A 93 -7.22 -10.66 -17.73
N ASN A 94 -6.56 -10.20 -18.81
CA ASN A 94 -6.38 -11.01 -20.02
C ASN A 94 -5.19 -11.97 -19.84
N SER A 95 -5.04 -12.89 -20.79
CA SER A 95 -3.98 -13.93 -20.73
C SER A 95 -2.57 -13.34 -20.65
N ASP A 96 -2.30 -12.27 -21.37
CA ASP A 96 -1.00 -11.61 -21.41
C ASP A 96 -0.68 -10.94 -20.06
N GLU A 97 -1.67 -10.25 -19.48
CA GLU A 97 -1.54 -9.63 -18.15
C GLU A 97 -1.33 -10.69 -17.07
N ILE A 98 -2.08 -11.78 -17.12
CA ILE A 98 -1.94 -12.90 -16.18
C ILE A 98 -0.52 -13.45 -16.23
N LYS A 99 0.01 -13.70 -17.42
CA LYS A 99 1.36 -14.21 -17.61
C LYS A 99 2.41 -13.29 -16.99
N ARG A 100 2.28 -11.99 -17.21
CA ARG A 100 3.20 -10.99 -16.66
C ARG A 100 3.18 -10.97 -15.12
N ILE A 101 1.98 -11.06 -14.53
CA ILE A 101 1.82 -11.09 -13.08
C ILE A 101 2.44 -12.38 -12.51
N LEU A 102 2.20 -13.51 -13.13
CA LEU A 102 2.80 -14.78 -12.69
C LEU A 102 4.32 -14.78 -12.78
N ASP A 103 4.86 -14.18 -13.85
CA ASP A 103 6.32 -14.06 -14.03
C ASP A 103 6.96 -13.21 -12.92
N VAL A 104 6.30 -12.15 -12.48
CA VAL A 104 6.82 -11.25 -11.44
C VAL A 104 6.67 -11.87 -10.05
N THR A 105 5.51 -12.47 -9.75
CA THR A 105 5.22 -13.01 -8.42
C THR A 105 5.80 -14.40 -8.18
N GLY A 106 6.02 -15.18 -9.23
CA GLY A 106 6.44 -16.58 -9.11
C GLY A 106 5.36 -17.51 -8.58
N MET A 107 4.13 -17.02 -8.43
CA MET A 107 3.01 -17.83 -7.95
C MET A 107 2.38 -18.63 -9.08
N LYS A 108 1.70 -19.72 -8.73
CA LYS A 108 0.87 -20.47 -9.66
C LYS A 108 -0.42 -19.71 -9.93
N PHE A 109 -1.00 -19.87 -11.12
CA PHE A 109 -2.24 -19.21 -11.51
C PHE A 109 -3.35 -19.39 -10.47
N GLU A 110 -3.58 -20.59 -10.03
CA GLU A 110 -4.64 -20.92 -9.08
C GLU A 110 -4.48 -20.21 -7.74
N GLU A 111 -3.24 -20.03 -7.28
CA GLU A 111 -2.95 -19.29 -6.05
C GLU A 111 -3.06 -17.79 -6.26
N CYS A 112 -2.45 -17.29 -7.34
CA CYS A 112 -2.32 -15.86 -7.61
C CYS A 112 -3.69 -15.19 -7.77
N PHE A 113 -4.58 -15.82 -8.51
CA PHE A 113 -5.87 -15.26 -8.88
C PHE A 113 -7.04 -15.82 -8.07
N LYS A 114 -6.75 -16.44 -6.92
CA LYS A 114 -7.81 -16.80 -5.98
C LYS A 114 -8.45 -15.53 -5.44
N MET A 115 -9.75 -15.40 -5.61
CA MET A 115 -10.50 -14.26 -5.11
C MET A 115 -10.92 -14.45 -3.67
N LYS A 116 -11.19 -13.34 -2.97
CA LYS A 116 -11.78 -13.39 -1.64
C LYS A 116 -13.12 -14.10 -1.71
N GLU A 117 -13.35 -15.03 -0.78
CA GLU A 117 -14.66 -15.65 -0.65
C GLU A 117 -15.65 -14.62 -0.14
N SER A 118 -16.80 -14.52 -0.82
CA SER A 118 -17.88 -13.68 -0.31
C SER A 118 -18.45 -14.32 0.94
N GLU A 119 -18.48 -13.59 2.03
CA GLU A 119 -19.19 -14.02 3.23
C GLU A 119 -20.69 -13.87 2.95
N ASP A 120 -21.36 -14.98 2.95
CA ASP A 120 -22.81 -15.02 2.86
C ASP A 120 -23.44 -14.70 4.22
#